data_c1c07e3af29b271cf0fe43c35a2eedf2
#
_entry.id   c1c07e3af29b271cf0fe43c35a2eedf2
#
_cell.length_a   1.000
_cell.length_b   1.000
_cell.length_c   1.000
_cell.angle_alpha   90.00
_cell.angle_beta   90.00
_cell.angle_gamma   90.00
#
_symmetry.space_group_name_H-M   'P 1'
#
loop_
_entity.id
_entity.type
_entity.pdbx_description
1 polymer ?
#
loop_
_entity_poly.entity_id
_entity_poly.type
_entity_poly.pdbx_seq_one_letter_code
_entity_poly.pdbx_strand_id
1 'polypeptide(L)'
;NSDGGLIMLKRDHRLKIGEQGIVGFVTSRGEPRIALDVGQDAVFFDNPDLPNTRSELALPLKIGESIIGALDLQSTEEKAFNQEDVSVLSILADQVAIAIQNARSSEQAQRALVEAELATKQLSGEAWKGYVKTLQARGYRYDGVKSEAMKETSASQNQKDALSIPVQLRGQT
;
A
#
# COMPACT_ATOMS: atom_id res chain seq x y z
N ASN A 1 23.05 6.60 -5.81
CA ASN A 1 22.87 5.59 -4.76
C ASN A 1 24.24 5.14 -4.31
N SER A 2 24.58 5.31 -3.01
CA SER A 2 25.80 4.77 -2.43
C SER A 2 25.65 3.26 -2.20
N ASP A 3 26.79 2.55 -2.17
CA ASP A 3 26.77 1.09 -1.86
C ASP A 3 26.15 0.81 -0.48
N GLY A 4 26.44 1.65 0.52
CA GLY A 4 25.83 1.58 1.84
C GLY A 4 24.31 1.72 1.81
N GLY A 5 23.78 2.67 1.03
CA GLY A 5 22.34 2.83 0.82
C GLY A 5 21.68 1.60 0.20
N LEU A 6 22.34 0.92 -0.74
CA LEU A 6 21.84 -0.34 -1.31
C LEU A 6 21.83 -1.49 -0.28
N ILE A 7 22.82 -1.55 0.60
CA ILE A 7 22.88 -2.52 1.69
C ILE A 7 21.73 -2.28 2.67
N MET A 8 21.51 -1.04 3.07
CA MET A 8 20.41 -0.64 3.96
C MET A 8 19.05 -1.03 3.37
N LEU A 9 18.81 -0.78 2.09
CA LEU A 9 17.58 -1.19 1.40
C LEU A 9 17.38 -2.70 1.40
N LYS A 10 18.43 -3.49 1.11
CA LYS A 10 18.36 -4.95 1.07
C LYS A 10 18.01 -5.59 2.42
N ARG A 11 18.46 -5.00 3.52
CA ARG A 11 18.18 -5.49 4.88
C ARG A 11 16.94 -4.85 5.53
N ASP A 12 16.17 -4.05 4.76
CA ASP A 12 14.98 -3.32 5.24
C ASP A 12 15.31 -2.47 6.49
N HIS A 13 16.43 -1.71 6.42
CA HIS A 13 16.88 -0.87 7.51
C HIS A 13 15.80 0.13 7.90
N ARG A 14 15.45 0.15 9.18
CA ARG A 14 14.41 1.03 9.72
C ARG A 14 14.90 1.73 10.98
N LEU A 15 14.58 2.99 11.08
CA LEU A 15 14.76 3.78 12.30
C LEU A 15 13.38 4.07 12.89
N LYS A 16 13.26 3.94 14.20
CA LYS A 16 12.03 4.35 14.87
C LYS A 16 11.98 5.86 15.05
N ILE A 17 10.81 6.41 14.82
CA ILE A 17 10.55 7.84 15.03
C ILE A 17 10.87 8.21 16.48
N GLY A 18 11.71 9.22 16.67
CA GLY A 18 12.03 9.78 17.98
C GLY A 18 13.12 9.06 18.79
N GLU A 19 13.72 7.96 18.31
CA GLU A 19 14.60 7.15 19.15
C GLU A 19 16.10 7.50 19.07
N GLN A 20 16.70 7.59 17.88
CA GLN A 20 18.15 7.66 17.76
C GLN A 20 18.64 8.64 16.69
N GLY A 21 19.79 9.26 16.94
CA GLY A 21 20.53 10.07 16.00
C GLY A 21 19.83 11.36 15.61
N ILE A 22 20.33 11.98 14.56
CA ILE A 22 19.80 13.22 14.01
C ILE A 22 18.39 13.00 13.46
N VAL A 23 18.14 11.88 12.81
CA VAL A 23 16.81 11.49 12.31
C VAL A 23 15.81 11.34 13.47
N GLY A 24 16.21 10.69 14.58
CA GLY A 24 15.39 10.59 15.80
C GLY A 24 15.06 11.95 16.41
N PHE A 25 16.05 12.83 16.49
CA PHE A 25 15.85 14.20 16.96
C PHE A 25 14.84 14.97 16.09
N VAL A 26 15.04 14.97 14.76
CA VAL A 26 14.19 15.66 13.81
C VAL A 26 12.74 15.13 13.84
N THR A 27 12.58 13.82 13.93
CA THR A 27 11.26 13.20 13.98
C THR A 27 10.55 13.38 15.32
N SER A 28 11.27 13.63 16.42
CA SER A 28 10.68 13.95 17.73
C SER A 28 10.31 15.42 17.89
N ARG A 29 11.13 16.33 17.31
CA ARG A 29 10.95 17.79 17.46
C ARG A 29 10.15 18.40 16.31
N GLY A 30 10.20 17.78 15.13
CA GLY A 30 9.61 18.35 13.93
C GLY A 30 10.38 19.54 13.37
N GLU A 31 11.66 19.67 13.70
CA GLU A 31 12.53 20.77 13.29
C GLU A 31 13.72 20.23 12.51
N PRO A 32 14.15 20.91 11.44
CA PRO A 32 15.38 20.56 10.71
C PRO A 32 16.60 20.57 11.63
N ARG A 33 17.58 19.72 11.35
CA ARG A 33 18.86 19.72 12.03
C ARG A 33 20.01 19.51 11.06
N ILE A 34 21.06 20.33 11.23
CA ILE A 34 22.35 20.18 10.55
C ILE A 34 23.38 19.73 11.56
N ALA A 35 24.12 18.66 11.26
CA ALA A 35 25.41 18.34 11.89
C ALA A 35 26.51 18.72 10.92
N LEU A 36 27.27 19.76 11.24
CA LEU A 36 28.37 20.27 10.41
C LEU A 36 29.59 19.35 10.43
N ASP A 37 29.80 18.66 11.52
CA ASP A 37 30.78 17.59 11.72
C ASP A 37 30.16 16.56 12.67
N VAL A 38 29.80 15.40 12.11
CA VAL A 38 29.10 14.33 12.85
C VAL A 38 29.92 13.80 14.01
N GLY A 39 31.27 13.86 13.96
CA GLY A 39 32.12 13.42 15.02
C GLY A 39 32.08 14.33 16.27
N GLN A 40 31.53 15.54 16.17
CA GLN A 40 31.35 16.50 17.24
C GLN A 40 29.89 16.70 17.64
N ASP A 41 28.94 16.13 16.90
CA ASP A 41 27.50 16.24 17.21
C ASP A 41 27.09 15.23 18.30
N ALA A 42 26.55 15.74 19.42
CA ALA A 42 26.18 14.92 20.56
C ALA A 42 24.99 13.95 20.32
N VAL A 43 24.27 14.14 19.25
CA VAL A 43 23.09 13.31 18.88
C VAL A 43 23.36 12.39 17.69
N PHE A 44 24.52 12.50 17.05
CA PHE A 44 24.84 11.68 15.89
C PHE A 44 24.88 10.18 16.28
N PHE A 45 24.34 9.37 15.39
CA PHE A 45 24.42 7.92 15.47
C PHE A 45 25.34 7.40 14.36
N ASP A 46 26.46 6.77 14.73
CA ASP A 46 27.40 6.20 13.79
C ASP A 46 26.78 4.99 13.07
N ASN A 47 26.47 5.18 11.77
CA ASN A 47 25.89 4.15 10.96
C ASN A 47 27.00 3.34 10.27
N PRO A 48 27.16 2.04 10.61
CA PRO A 48 28.21 1.20 10.03
C PRO A 48 28.08 1.00 8.51
N ASP A 49 26.90 1.25 7.92
CA ASP A 49 26.73 1.19 6.46
C ASP A 49 27.16 2.48 5.75
N LEU A 50 27.35 3.56 6.51
CA LEU A 50 27.74 4.88 6.02
C LEU A 50 28.94 5.44 6.81
N PRO A 51 30.06 4.71 6.93
CA PRO A 51 31.16 5.02 7.84
C PRO A 51 31.94 6.29 7.45
N ASN A 52 31.75 6.82 6.25
CA ASN A 52 32.45 8.00 5.76
C ASN A 52 31.64 9.29 5.88
N THR A 53 30.51 9.25 6.58
CA THR A 53 29.69 10.44 6.80
C THR A 53 30.47 11.47 7.64
N ARG A 54 30.56 12.71 7.15
CA ARG A 54 31.22 13.82 7.84
C ARG A 54 30.25 14.95 8.20
N SER A 55 29.19 15.13 7.42
CA SER A 55 28.10 16.04 7.77
C SER A 55 26.76 15.46 7.37
N GLU A 56 25.71 15.86 8.09
CA GLU A 56 24.35 15.34 7.92
C GLU A 56 23.33 16.48 8.04
N LEU A 57 22.33 16.46 7.19
CA LEU A 57 21.16 17.33 7.26
C LEU A 57 19.90 16.45 7.26
N ALA A 58 19.13 16.50 8.31
CA ALA A 58 17.82 15.85 8.35
C ALA A 58 16.69 16.88 8.43
N LEU A 59 15.62 16.59 7.70
CA LEU A 59 14.43 17.42 7.54
C LEU A 59 13.19 16.58 7.86
N PRO A 60 12.23 17.07 8.65
CA PRO A 60 11.03 16.33 8.96
C PRO A 60 10.11 16.24 7.74
N LEU A 61 9.57 15.05 7.50
CA LEU A 61 8.48 14.85 6.55
C LEU A 61 7.16 15.02 7.30
N LYS A 62 6.44 16.10 7.02
CA LYS A 62 5.21 16.46 7.75
C LYS A 62 3.97 16.44 6.87
N ILE A 63 2.84 16.04 7.47
CA ILE A 63 1.51 16.19 6.92
C ILE A 63 0.61 16.78 8.01
N GLY A 64 0.29 18.07 7.88
CA GLY A 64 -0.31 18.83 8.97
C GLY A 64 0.60 18.78 10.22
N GLU A 65 0.05 18.38 11.35
CA GLU A 65 0.78 18.22 12.60
C GLU A 65 1.51 16.89 12.76
N SER A 66 1.31 15.96 11.83
CA SER A 66 1.88 14.61 11.93
C SER A 66 3.22 14.50 11.22
N ILE A 67 4.22 13.96 11.92
CA ILE A 67 5.53 13.64 11.35
C ILE A 67 5.49 12.19 10.88
N ILE A 68 5.67 11.98 9.59
CA ILE A 68 5.59 10.65 8.95
C ILE A 68 6.96 10.02 8.70
N GLY A 69 8.04 10.78 8.92
CA GLY A 69 9.41 10.37 8.71
C GLY A 69 10.38 11.55 8.67
N ALA A 70 11.55 11.32 8.11
CA ALA A 70 12.55 12.33 7.81
C ALA A 70 13.15 12.13 6.43
N LEU A 71 13.56 13.25 5.81
CA LEU A 71 14.46 13.26 4.67
C LEU A 71 15.87 13.46 5.24
N ASP A 72 16.73 12.47 5.07
CA ASP A 72 18.09 12.44 5.58
C ASP A 72 19.09 12.54 4.42
N LEU A 73 20.00 13.52 4.51
CA LEU A 73 21.04 13.79 3.54
C LEU A 73 22.39 13.73 4.24
N GLN A 74 23.31 12.95 3.68
CA GLN A 74 24.63 12.76 4.26
C GLN A 74 25.72 13.09 3.24
N SER A 75 26.82 13.65 3.72
CA SER A 75 27.99 14.00 2.92
C SER A 75 29.27 13.47 3.55
N THR A 76 30.24 13.12 2.70
CA THR A 76 31.59 12.77 3.11
C THR A 76 32.48 14.00 3.38
N GLU A 77 31.94 15.19 3.17
CA GLU A 77 32.61 16.47 3.43
C GLU A 77 32.06 17.11 4.69
N GLU A 78 32.92 17.72 5.49
CA GLU A 78 32.50 18.55 6.62
C GLU A 78 31.82 19.82 6.10
N LYS A 79 30.84 20.30 6.88
CA LYS A 79 30.14 21.57 6.59
C LYS A 79 29.52 21.63 5.17
N ALA A 80 29.13 20.48 4.65
CA ALA A 80 28.54 20.40 3.32
C ALA A 80 27.14 21.05 3.23
N PHE A 81 26.48 21.26 4.36
CA PHE A 81 25.13 21.84 4.41
C PHE A 81 25.12 23.17 5.16
N ASN A 82 24.26 24.09 4.70
CA ASN A 82 24.07 25.41 5.28
C ASN A 82 22.57 25.74 5.42
N GLN A 83 22.23 26.94 5.94
CA GLN A 83 20.85 27.35 6.17
C GLN A 83 20.02 27.55 4.87
N GLU A 84 20.69 27.87 3.75
CA GLU A 84 20.00 28.00 2.47
C GLU A 84 19.56 26.62 1.97
N ASP A 85 20.41 25.59 2.18
CA ASP A 85 20.07 24.20 1.86
C ASP A 85 18.85 23.73 2.68
N VAL A 86 18.79 24.08 3.98
CA VAL A 86 17.61 23.81 4.82
C VAL A 86 16.35 24.39 4.18
N SER A 87 16.42 25.66 3.75
CA SER A 87 15.26 26.35 3.21
C SER A 87 14.75 25.71 1.90
N VAL A 88 15.66 25.40 1.00
CA VAL A 88 15.33 24.77 -0.30
C VAL A 88 14.86 23.32 -0.12
N LEU A 89 15.59 22.56 0.68
CA LEU A 89 15.32 21.15 0.88
C LEU A 89 14.10 20.88 1.77
N SER A 90 13.70 21.87 2.61
CA SER A 90 12.42 21.78 3.34
C SER A 90 11.23 21.75 2.38
N ILE A 91 11.28 22.56 1.31
CA ILE A 91 10.22 22.53 0.27
C ILE A 91 10.17 21.15 -0.38
N LEU A 92 11.34 20.56 -0.67
CA LEU A 92 11.40 19.19 -1.21
C LEU A 92 10.85 18.16 -0.22
N ALA A 93 11.20 18.28 1.08
CA ALA A 93 10.69 17.40 2.12
C ALA A 93 9.16 17.43 2.21
N ASP A 94 8.56 18.61 2.13
CA ASP A 94 7.11 18.79 2.10
C ASP A 94 6.49 18.10 0.87
N GLN A 95 7.07 18.27 -0.33
CA GLN A 95 6.60 17.60 -1.54
C GLN A 95 6.70 16.08 -1.44
N VAL A 96 7.79 15.57 -0.89
CA VAL A 96 7.98 14.12 -0.65
C VAL A 96 6.94 13.61 0.35
N ALA A 97 6.67 14.34 1.43
CA ALA A 97 5.65 13.98 2.41
C ALA A 97 4.26 13.86 1.76
N ILE A 98 3.88 14.86 0.95
CA ILE A 98 2.60 14.85 0.20
C ILE A 98 2.55 13.66 -0.77
N ALA A 99 3.62 13.40 -1.51
CA ALA A 99 3.68 12.28 -2.45
C ALA A 99 3.51 10.92 -1.75
N ILE A 100 4.17 10.73 -0.59
CA ILE A 100 4.02 9.52 0.24
C ILE A 100 2.58 9.38 0.73
N GLN A 101 1.97 10.46 1.19
CA GLN A 101 0.58 10.44 1.67
C GLN A 101 -0.38 10.06 0.53
N ASN A 102 -0.21 10.67 -0.64
CA ASN A 102 -1.05 10.37 -1.80
C ASN A 102 -0.92 8.89 -2.22
N ALA A 103 0.29 8.36 -2.24
CA ALA A 103 0.53 6.95 -2.55
C ALA A 103 -0.16 6.01 -1.53
N ARG A 104 -0.04 6.30 -0.23
CA ARG A 104 -0.70 5.53 0.84
C ARG A 104 -2.22 5.59 0.74
N SER A 105 -2.77 6.79 0.52
CA SER A 105 -4.22 6.98 0.37
C SER A 105 -4.78 6.23 -0.85
N SER A 106 -4.07 6.26 -1.97
CA SER A 106 -4.43 5.52 -3.17
C SER A 106 -4.42 4.00 -2.94
N GLU A 107 -3.38 3.50 -2.26
CA GLU A 107 -3.28 2.07 -1.92
C GLU A 107 -4.41 1.63 -0.97
N GLN A 108 -4.72 2.45 0.04
CA GLN A 108 -5.83 2.17 0.96
C GLN A 108 -7.18 2.15 0.25
N ALA A 109 -7.43 3.11 -0.64
CA ALA A 109 -8.65 3.16 -1.43
C ALA A 109 -8.79 1.92 -2.34
N GLN A 110 -7.70 1.51 -2.98
CA GLN A 110 -7.69 0.31 -3.83
C GLN A 110 -7.98 -0.97 -3.02
N ARG A 111 -7.37 -1.11 -1.85
CA ARG A 111 -7.64 -2.25 -0.95
C ARG A 111 -9.09 -2.27 -0.49
N ALA A 112 -9.64 -1.12 -0.07
CA ALA A 112 -11.04 -1.02 0.35
C ALA A 112 -12.01 -1.38 -0.79
N LEU A 113 -11.70 -0.97 -2.04
CA LEU A 113 -12.52 -1.33 -3.22
C LEU A 113 -12.53 -2.85 -3.43
N VAL A 114 -11.37 -3.50 -3.42
CA VAL A 114 -11.26 -4.96 -3.59
C VAL A 114 -12.03 -5.70 -2.49
N GLU A 115 -11.90 -5.25 -1.25
CA GLU A 115 -12.61 -5.84 -0.11
C GLU A 115 -14.13 -5.69 -0.26
N ALA A 116 -14.62 -4.52 -0.67
CA ALA A 116 -16.04 -4.27 -0.92
C ALA A 116 -16.58 -5.13 -2.08
N GLU A 117 -15.81 -5.32 -3.15
CA GLU A 117 -16.18 -6.20 -4.26
C GLU A 117 -16.30 -7.67 -3.82
N LEU A 118 -15.34 -8.15 -3.02
CA LEU A 118 -15.38 -9.51 -2.47
C LEU A 118 -16.59 -9.72 -1.56
N ALA A 119 -16.86 -8.80 -0.65
CA ALA A 119 -18.02 -8.85 0.23
C ALA A 119 -19.34 -8.86 -0.57
N THR A 120 -19.45 -8.00 -1.58
CA THR A 120 -20.63 -7.95 -2.48
C THR A 120 -20.82 -9.26 -3.23
N LYS A 121 -19.73 -9.86 -3.73
CA LYS A 121 -19.77 -11.16 -4.44
C LYS A 121 -20.23 -12.26 -3.50
N GLN A 122 -19.73 -12.30 -2.27
CA GLN A 122 -20.11 -13.28 -1.26
C GLN A 122 -21.58 -13.17 -0.89
N LEU A 123 -22.07 -11.98 -0.55
CA LEU A 123 -23.47 -11.73 -0.22
C LEU A 123 -24.41 -12.08 -1.36
N SER A 124 -24.03 -11.72 -2.61
CA SER A 124 -24.81 -12.07 -3.79
C SER A 124 -24.88 -13.58 -4.00
N GLY A 125 -23.77 -14.30 -3.76
CA GLY A 125 -23.72 -15.75 -3.87
C GLY A 125 -24.58 -16.45 -2.82
N GLU A 126 -24.58 -15.99 -1.59
CA GLU A 126 -25.45 -16.53 -0.52
C GLU A 126 -26.93 -16.26 -0.79
N ALA A 127 -27.26 -15.05 -1.23
CA ALA A 127 -28.64 -14.70 -1.60
C ALA A 127 -29.13 -15.55 -2.77
N TRP A 128 -28.26 -15.77 -3.79
CA TRP A 128 -28.59 -16.64 -4.94
C TRP A 128 -28.81 -18.09 -4.52
N LYS A 129 -27.93 -18.65 -3.69
CA LYS A 129 -28.12 -20.02 -3.15
C LYS A 129 -29.41 -20.16 -2.35
N GLY A 130 -29.77 -19.13 -1.57
CA GLY A 130 -31.05 -19.07 -0.85
C GLY A 130 -32.24 -19.06 -1.81
N TYR A 131 -32.19 -18.20 -2.83
CA TYR A 131 -33.24 -18.07 -3.83
C TYR A 131 -33.45 -19.36 -4.63
N VAL A 132 -32.37 -19.98 -5.12
CA VAL A 132 -32.44 -21.25 -5.88
C VAL A 132 -33.11 -22.36 -5.07
N LYS A 133 -32.91 -22.40 -3.75
CA LYS A 133 -33.61 -23.39 -2.88
C LYS A 133 -35.12 -23.16 -2.80
N THR A 134 -35.61 -21.95 -3.04
CA THR A 134 -37.04 -21.63 -3.02
C THR A 134 -37.72 -21.86 -4.39
N LEU A 135 -36.95 -22.02 -5.45
CA LEU A 135 -37.47 -22.23 -6.78
C LEU A 135 -38.15 -23.62 -6.89
N GLN A 136 -39.40 -23.64 -7.35
CA GLN A 136 -40.11 -24.87 -7.61
C GLN A 136 -39.64 -25.59 -8.88
N ALA A 137 -38.92 -24.89 -9.77
CA ALA A 137 -38.35 -25.42 -10.98
C ALA A 137 -36.85 -25.10 -11.07
N ARG A 138 -36.01 -26.08 -11.35
CA ARG A 138 -34.56 -25.92 -11.53
C ARG A 138 -34.13 -25.64 -12.98
N GLY A 139 -35.05 -25.67 -13.88
CA GLY A 139 -34.84 -25.41 -15.29
C GLY A 139 -36.15 -25.54 -16.09
N TYR A 140 -36.04 -25.23 -17.36
CA TYR A 140 -37.14 -25.39 -18.30
C TYR A 140 -36.66 -26.20 -19.50
N ARG A 141 -37.49 -27.14 -19.96
CA ARG A 141 -37.26 -27.88 -21.21
C ARG A 141 -38.19 -27.28 -22.26
N TYR A 142 -37.66 -27.00 -23.45
CA TYR A 142 -38.41 -26.59 -24.63
C TYR A 142 -38.35 -27.70 -25.67
N ASP A 143 -39.51 -28.15 -26.14
CA ASP A 143 -39.64 -29.26 -27.11
C ASP A 143 -39.90 -28.79 -28.55
N GLY A 144 -39.79 -27.50 -28.82
CA GLY A 144 -40.06 -26.86 -30.10
C GLY A 144 -41.47 -26.23 -30.17
N VAL A 145 -42.36 -26.53 -29.23
CA VAL A 145 -43.76 -26.05 -29.18
C VAL A 145 -44.08 -25.40 -27.84
N LYS A 146 -43.72 -26.04 -26.71
CA LYS A 146 -44.00 -25.55 -25.36
C LYS A 146 -42.79 -25.69 -24.44
N SER A 147 -42.77 -24.90 -23.39
CA SER A 147 -41.81 -25.00 -22.31
C SER A 147 -42.44 -25.66 -21.08
N GLU A 148 -41.71 -26.61 -20.49
CA GLU A 148 -42.10 -27.31 -19.25
C GLU A 148 -41.08 -27.07 -18.17
N ALA A 149 -41.54 -26.75 -16.94
CA ALA A 149 -40.68 -26.57 -15.78
C ALA A 149 -40.16 -27.94 -15.29
N MET A 150 -38.82 -28.01 -15.06
CA MET A 150 -38.15 -29.20 -14.55
C MET A 150 -37.86 -29.03 -13.04
N LYS A 151 -38.31 -29.99 -12.25
CA LYS A 151 -38.06 -30.04 -10.78
C LYS A 151 -36.71 -30.65 -10.45
N GLU A 152 -36.14 -31.46 -11.32
CA GLU A 152 -34.85 -32.10 -11.16
C GLU A 152 -34.00 -31.91 -12.41
N THR A 153 -32.73 -31.67 -12.24
CA THR A 153 -31.74 -31.77 -13.34
C THR A 153 -31.49 -33.23 -13.61
N SER A 154 -32.39 -33.88 -14.36
CA SER A 154 -32.09 -35.19 -14.94
C SER A 154 -31.04 -34.95 -16.04
N ALA A 155 -29.78 -35.22 -15.73
CA ALA A 155 -28.77 -35.44 -16.75
C ALA A 155 -29.18 -36.68 -17.53
N SER A 156 -30.07 -36.49 -18.50
CA SER A 156 -30.43 -37.52 -19.46
C SER A 156 -29.20 -37.79 -20.33
N GLN A 157 -28.54 -38.91 -20.07
CA GLN A 157 -27.35 -39.38 -20.79
C GLN A 157 -27.54 -39.60 -22.27
N ASN A 158 -28.70 -39.26 -22.86
CA ASN A 158 -29.05 -39.66 -24.22
C ASN A 158 -29.60 -38.54 -25.11
N GLN A 159 -29.30 -37.27 -24.84
CA GLN A 159 -29.68 -36.19 -25.78
C GLN A 159 -28.45 -35.57 -26.42
N LYS A 160 -28.04 -36.08 -27.60
CA LYS A 160 -26.95 -35.55 -28.43
C LYS A 160 -27.17 -34.12 -28.94
N ASP A 161 -28.37 -33.56 -28.82
CA ASP A 161 -28.77 -32.27 -29.41
C ASP A 161 -29.36 -31.29 -28.40
N ALA A 162 -29.14 -31.46 -27.09
CA ALA A 162 -29.62 -30.52 -26.09
C ALA A 162 -28.61 -29.41 -25.84
N LEU A 163 -29.00 -28.15 -26.09
CA LEU A 163 -28.23 -26.97 -25.70
C LEU A 163 -28.47 -26.67 -24.22
N SER A 164 -27.42 -26.72 -23.39
CA SER A 164 -27.47 -26.33 -22.00
C SER A 164 -26.80 -24.94 -21.84
N ILE A 165 -27.58 -23.96 -21.41
CA ILE A 165 -27.10 -22.61 -21.16
C ILE A 165 -27.13 -22.36 -19.65
N PRO A 166 -25.97 -22.29 -18.98
CA PRO A 166 -25.93 -21.95 -17.56
C PRO A 166 -26.29 -20.49 -17.34
N VAL A 167 -27.16 -20.22 -16.39
CA VAL A 167 -27.43 -18.85 -15.93
C VAL A 167 -26.40 -18.47 -14.87
N GLN A 168 -25.63 -17.44 -15.17
CA GLN A 168 -24.62 -16.93 -14.25
C GLN A 168 -25.05 -15.58 -13.67
N LEU A 169 -24.94 -15.44 -12.36
CA LEU A 169 -25.07 -14.16 -11.68
C LEU A 169 -23.71 -13.74 -11.14
N ARG A 170 -23.12 -12.65 -11.69
CA ARG A 170 -21.80 -12.14 -11.30
C ARG A 170 -20.70 -13.22 -11.23
N GLY A 171 -20.68 -14.12 -12.22
CA GLY A 171 -19.69 -15.20 -12.32
C GLY A 171 -19.91 -16.39 -11.39
N GLN A 172 -21.12 -16.54 -10.79
CA GLN A 172 -21.54 -17.73 -10.05
C GLN A 172 -22.64 -18.48 -10.84
N THR A 173 -22.53 -19.81 -10.91
CA THR A 173 -23.51 -20.73 -11.52
C THR A 173 -24.33 -21.44 -10.46
#